data_7c82a7081f7c95ef4cdcbaae3badd98e
#
_entry.id   7c82a7081f7c95ef4cdcbaae3badd98e
#
_cell.length_a   1.000
_cell.length_b   1.000
_cell.length_c   1.000
_cell.angle_alpha   90.00
_cell.angle_beta   90.00
_cell.angle_gamma   90.00
#
_symmetry.space_group_name_H-M   'P 1'
#
loop_
_entity.id
_entity.type
_entity.pdbx_description
1 polymer ?
#
loop_
_entity_poly.entity_id
_entity_poly.type
_entity_poly.pdbx_seq_one_letter_code
_entity_poly.pdbx_strand_id
1 'polypeptide(L)'
;SYVDYDLDRYHGRLISTCKLFTDEKTGYISASRIFMRKQSISNMLDYFNALDSGDSFRRMCVLDALIFNVDRHLGNFGILIDNDTFKPLRMAPVFDHNQNLFPSVDDDHIGNLTWYASRSSPRFGTDLNVTAHALLTDSIRSDLKNLHGFEFAQHPQLKAPDQRLHYLSELVNKQIDNILDRTTVRFAAESGIFNFDRHEKGIVGYCKNHEDTQYKSTETEK
;
A
#
# COMPACT_ATOMS: atom_id res chain seq x y z
N SER A 1 2.46 4.18 -12.33
CA SER A 1 1.17 3.98 -13.04
C SER A 1 0.19 3.22 -12.16
N TYR A 2 -1.11 3.36 -12.39
CA TYR A 2 -2.21 2.72 -11.68
C TYR A 2 -3.26 2.27 -12.68
N VAL A 3 -4.13 1.35 -12.26
CA VAL A 3 -5.32 0.94 -13.01
C VAL A 3 -6.42 1.96 -12.72
N ASP A 4 -6.96 2.53 -13.78
CA ASP A 4 -8.07 3.47 -13.71
C ASP A 4 -9.38 2.69 -13.65
N TYR A 5 -10.10 2.82 -12.53
CA TYR A 5 -11.39 2.16 -12.28
C TYR A 5 -12.53 3.14 -12.47
N ASP A 6 -13.59 2.66 -13.09
CA ASP A 6 -14.86 3.36 -13.18
C ASP A 6 -15.99 2.50 -12.59
N LEU A 7 -17.12 3.11 -12.34
CA LEU A 7 -18.32 2.45 -11.84
C LEU A 7 -19.34 2.32 -12.96
N ASP A 8 -19.93 1.13 -13.09
CA ASP A 8 -20.92 0.81 -14.10
C ASP A 8 -22.01 -0.08 -13.52
N ARG A 9 -23.05 -0.37 -14.30
CA ARG A 9 -24.14 -1.28 -13.93
C ARG A 9 -24.21 -2.44 -14.91
N TYR A 10 -24.16 -3.65 -14.38
CA TYR A 10 -24.36 -4.87 -15.13
C TYR A 10 -25.53 -5.68 -14.52
N HIS A 11 -26.58 -5.96 -15.32
CA HIS A 11 -27.80 -6.59 -14.84
C HIS A 11 -28.38 -5.95 -13.58
N GLY A 12 -28.38 -4.62 -13.52
CA GLY A 12 -28.91 -3.84 -12.39
C GLY A 12 -28.01 -3.78 -11.14
N ARG A 13 -26.90 -4.54 -11.13
CA ARG A 13 -25.91 -4.52 -10.04
C ARG A 13 -24.81 -3.51 -10.35
N LEU A 14 -24.38 -2.81 -9.31
CA LEU A 14 -23.20 -1.96 -9.39
C LEU A 14 -21.96 -2.82 -9.54
N ILE A 15 -21.11 -2.48 -10.50
CA ILE A 15 -19.83 -3.13 -10.76
C ILE A 15 -18.73 -2.08 -10.86
N SER A 16 -17.50 -2.49 -10.57
CA SER A 16 -16.30 -1.73 -10.89
C SER A 16 -15.71 -2.27 -12.18
N THR A 17 -15.34 -1.39 -13.11
CA THR A 17 -14.74 -1.74 -14.41
C THR A 17 -13.39 -1.08 -14.56
N CYS A 18 -12.50 -1.71 -15.30
CA CYS A 18 -11.22 -1.12 -15.69
C CYS A 18 -10.76 -1.68 -17.03
N LYS A 19 -9.83 -0.99 -17.68
CA LYS A 19 -9.13 -1.54 -18.84
C LYS A 19 -8.10 -2.58 -18.41
N LEU A 20 -7.95 -3.65 -19.20
CA LEU A 20 -6.86 -4.58 -19.02
C LEU A 20 -5.52 -3.87 -19.24
N PHE A 21 -4.55 -4.16 -18.38
CA PHE A 21 -3.17 -3.68 -18.53
C PHE A 21 -2.24 -4.73 -19.16
N THR A 22 -2.81 -5.83 -19.62
CA THR A 22 -2.15 -6.91 -20.36
C THR A 22 -2.77 -7.06 -21.74
N ASP A 23 -2.01 -7.58 -22.68
CA ASP A 23 -2.44 -7.86 -24.05
C ASP A 23 -1.72 -9.11 -24.59
N GLU A 24 -1.78 -9.35 -25.92
CA GLU A 24 -1.12 -10.50 -26.55
C GLU A 24 0.40 -10.49 -26.37
N LYS A 25 1.03 -9.31 -26.28
CA LYS A 25 2.47 -9.12 -26.16
C LYS A 25 2.93 -8.94 -24.71
N THR A 26 2.05 -8.51 -23.85
CA THR A 26 2.37 -8.12 -22.48
C THR A 26 1.60 -8.98 -21.47
N GLY A 27 2.32 -9.81 -20.72
CA GLY A 27 1.79 -10.65 -19.65
C GLY A 27 2.01 -10.05 -18.26
N TYR A 28 1.40 -10.65 -17.26
CA TYR A 28 1.54 -10.28 -15.85
C TYR A 28 2.03 -11.47 -15.01
N ILE A 29 3.03 -11.21 -14.18
CA ILE A 29 3.48 -12.14 -13.13
C ILE A 29 3.35 -11.47 -11.78
N SER A 30 2.58 -12.08 -10.87
CA SER A 30 2.42 -11.58 -9.51
C SER A 30 3.70 -11.69 -8.70
N ALA A 31 3.90 -10.79 -7.74
CA ALA A 31 5.02 -10.80 -6.81
C ALA A 31 5.13 -12.13 -6.03
N SER A 32 4.00 -12.80 -5.78
CA SER A 32 3.98 -14.13 -5.14
C SER A 32 4.66 -15.25 -5.95
N ARG A 33 4.88 -15.04 -7.24
CA ARG A 33 5.63 -15.97 -8.11
C ARG A 33 7.12 -15.63 -8.19
N ILE A 34 7.50 -14.41 -7.81
CA ILE A 34 8.86 -13.90 -7.87
C ILE A 34 9.53 -13.99 -6.50
N PHE A 35 8.80 -13.61 -5.45
CA PHE A 35 9.32 -13.52 -4.10
C PHE A 35 8.80 -14.66 -3.22
N MET A 36 9.67 -15.16 -2.36
CA MET A 36 9.25 -16.07 -1.28
C MET A 36 8.51 -15.28 -0.19
N ARG A 37 7.65 -15.95 0.59
CA ARG A 37 6.81 -15.31 1.64
C ARG A 37 7.56 -14.47 2.67
N LYS A 38 8.87 -14.74 2.88
CA LYS A 38 9.71 -14.05 3.88
C LYS A 38 10.65 -13.00 3.27
N GLN A 39 10.40 -12.55 2.04
CA GLN A 39 11.23 -11.55 1.42
C GLN A 39 11.05 -10.18 2.09
N SER A 40 12.16 -9.51 2.41
CA SER A 40 12.11 -8.16 2.99
C SER A 40 11.66 -7.11 1.96
N ILE A 41 11.08 -6.02 2.44
CA ILE A 41 10.73 -4.86 1.59
C ILE A 41 11.97 -4.31 0.88
N SER A 42 13.15 -4.34 1.55
CA SER A 42 14.42 -3.94 0.96
C SER A 42 14.76 -4.76 -0.29
N ASN A 43 14.74 -6.08 -0.16
CA ASN A 43 15.06 -6.96 -1.28
C ASN A 43 14.08 -6.81 -2.45
N MET A 44 12.80 -6.57 -2.15
CA MET A 44 11.81 -6.26 -3.19
C MET A 44 12.10 -4.94 -3.87
N LEU A 45 12.47 -3.92 -3.09
CA LEU A 45 12.85 -2.61 -3.63
C LEU A 45 14.09 -2.73 -4.53
N ASP A 46 15.11 -3.51 -4.13
CA ASP A 46 16.31 -3.74 -4.93
C ASP A 46 15.95 -4.42 -6.27
N TYR A 47 15.05 -5.41 -6.23
CA TYR A 47 14.54 -6.05 -7.44
C TYR A 47 13.82 -5.05 -8.37
N PHE A 48 12.93 -4.21 -7.82
CA PHE A 48 12.24 -3.20 -8.62
C PHE A 48 13.16 -2.08 -9.08
N ASN A 49 14.20 -1.73 -8.32
CA ASN A 49 15.24 -0.81 -8.77
C ASN A 49 16.00 -1.35 -9.99
N ALA A 50 16.31 -2.65 -10.01
CA ALA A 50 16.96 -3.30 -11.15
C ALA A 50 16.08 -3.33 -12.42
N LEU A 51 14.77 -3.09 -12.29
CA LEU A 51 13.80 -2.95 -13.37
C LEU A 51 13.39 -1.48 -13.63
N ASP A 52 14.16 -0.51 -13.17
CA ASP A 52 13.84 0.93 -13.25
C ASP A 52 12.43 1.28 -12.69
N SER A 53 11.95 0.45 -11.79
CA SER A 53 10.58 0.53 -11.23
C SER A 53 10.55 0.79 -9.71
N GLY A 54 11.70 1.10 -9.11
CA GLY A 54 11.82 1.32 -7.67
C GLY A 54 10.94 2.48 -7.16
N ASP A 55 10.82 3.58 -7.94
CA ASP A 55 9.92 4.68 -7.59
C ASP A 55 8.45 4.24 -7.60
N SER A 56 8.04 3.40 -8.56
CA SER A 56 6.68 2.85 -8.62
C SER A 56 6.37 1.98 -7.40
N PHE A 57 7.32 1.15 -6.95
CA PHE A 57 7.17 0.33 -5.76
C PHE A 57 7.06 1.17 -4.48
N ARG A 58 7.91 2.20 -4.33
CA ARG A 58 7.84 3.15 -3.21
C ARG A 58 6.48 3.85 -3.17
N ARG A 59 6.01 4.38 -4.30
CA ARG A 59 4.71 5.05 -4.43
C ARG A 59 3.55 4.12 -4.11
N MET A 60 3.60 2.84 -4.49
CA MET A 60 2.59 1.85 -4.10
C MET A 60 2.51 1.74 -2.58
N CYS A 61 3.64 1.54 -1.89
CA CYS A 61 3.66 1.39 -0.44
C CYS A 61 3.19 2.66 0.29
N VAL A 62 3.57 3.84 -0.22
CA VAL A 62 3.12 5.12 0.35
C VAL A 62 1.63 5.35 0.09
N LEU A 63 1.12 4.99 -1.09
CA LEU A 63 -0.31 5.04 -1.39
C LEU A 63 -1.10 4.11 -0.47
N ASP A 64 -0.65 2.86 -0.29
CA ASP A 64 -1.31 1.90 0.61
C ASP A 64 -1.39 2.43 2.04
N ALA A 65 -0.36 3.13 2.53
CA ALA A 65 -0.39 3.79 3.82
C ALA A 65 -1.38 4.97 3.85
N LEU A 66 -1.39 5.79 2.80
CA LEU A 66 -2.23 6.98 2.69
C LEU A 66 -3.73 6.63 2.74
N ILE A 67 -4.12 5.54 2.06
CA ILE A 67 -5.51 5.11 1.94
C ILE A 67 -5.87 3.93 2.85
N PHE A 68 -5.00 3.56 3.80
CA PHE A 68 -5.18 2.43 4.72
C PHE A 68 -5.50 1.11 4.01
N ASN A 69 -4.78 0.82 2.92
CA ASN A 69 -4.91 -0.45 2.23
C ASN A 69 -4.21 -1.56 3.01
N VAL A 70 -4.95 -2.21 3.89
CA VAL A 70 -4.45 -3.29 4.74
C VAL A 70 -4.35 -4.64 4.01
N ASP A 71 -4.97 -4.76 2.83
CA ASP A 71 -5.04 -6.01 2.08
C ASP A 71 -3.99 -6.15 0.98
N ARG A 72 -3.00 -5.26 0.89
CA ARG A 72 -1.88 -5.46 -0.02
C ARG A 72 -1.15 -6.74 0.33
N HIS A 73 -1.11 -7.68 -0.60
CA HIS A 73 -0.35 -8.92 -0.49
C HIS A 73 0.38 -9.21 -1.80
N LEU A 74 1.29 -10.19 -1.81
CA LEU A 74 2.13 -10.49 -2.98
C LEU A 74 1.34 -10.90 -4.25
N GLY A 75 0.04 -11.15 -4.16
CA GLY A 75 -0.85 -11.37 -5.30
C GLY A 75 -1.32 -10.08 -5.97
N ASN A 76 -1.34 -8.95 -5.23
CA ASN A 76 -1.96 -7.69 -5.64
C ASN A 76 -0.96 -6.69 -6.22
N PHE A 77 0.26 -7.10 -6.52
CA PHE A 77 1.25 -6.37 -7.30
C PHE A 77 2.22 -7.35 -7.98
N GLY A 78 3.01 -6.89 -8.93
CA GLY A 78 3.94 -7.73 -9.66
C GLY A 78 4.61 -6.98 -10.81
N ILE A 79 4.96 -7.73 -11.84
CA ILE A 79 5.65 -7.21 -13.02
C ILE A 79 4.88 -7.50 -14.30
N LEU A 80 5.09 -6.65 -15.27
CA LEU A 80 4.79 -6.95 -16.66
C LEU A 80 5.97 -7.67 -17.29
N ILE A 81 5.67 -8.61 -18.17
CA ILE A 81 6.64 -9.37 -18.95
C ILE A 81 6.31 -9.28 -20.42
N ASP A 82 7.31 -9.45 -21.25
CA ASP A 82 7.14 -9.69 -22.68
C ASP A 82 6.76 -11.16 -22.90
N ASN A 83 5.63 -11.42 -23.54
CA ASN A 83 5.08 -12.77 -23.71
C ASN A 83 5.88 -13.65 -24.68
N ASP A 84 6.64 -13.05 -25.60
CA ASP A 84 7.44 -13.79 -26.59
C ASP A 84 8.78 -14.21 -25.98
N THR A 85 9.39 -13.34 -25.17
CA THR A 85 10.74 -13.54 -24.64
C THR A 85 10.76 -13.87 -23.15
N PHE A 86 9.64 -13.75 -22.44
CA PHE A 86 9.48 -13.89 -20.99
C PHE A 86 10.36 -12.93 -20.18
N LYS A 87 10.87 -11.88 -20.78
CA LYS A 87 11.71 -10.90 -20.09
C LYS A 87 10.86 -9.97 -19.22
N PRO A 88 11.30 -9.70 -17.97
CA PRO A 88 10.71 -8.65 -17.16
C PRO A 88 10.80 -7.29 -17.86
N LEU A 89 9.72 -6.53 -17.86
CA LEU A 89 9.65 -5.21 -18.46
C LEU A 89 9.69 -4.10 -17.39
N ARG A 90 8.76 -4.13 -16.47
CA ARG A 90 8.60 -3.14 -15.41
C ARG A 90 7.59 -3.59 -14.38
N MET A 91 7.45 -2.84 -13.28
CA MET A 91 6.35 -3.04 -12.35
C MET A 91 5.00 -2.87 -13.06
N ALA A 92 4.06 -3.76 -12.77
CA ALA A 92 2.68 -3.62 -13.24
C ALA A 92 2.02 -2.36 -12.64
N PRO A 93 1.02 -1.78 -13.30
CA PRO A 93 0.20 -0.74 -12.69
C PRO A 93 -0.35 -1.19 -11.33
N VAL A 94 -0.48 -0.27 -10.39
CA VAL A 94 -1.06 -0.57 -9.07
C VAL A 94 -2.55 -0.80 -9.22
N PHE A 95 -3.05 -1.89 -8.62
CA PHE A 95 -4.46 -2.31 -8.70
C PHE A 95 -4.92 -2.92 -7.38
N ASP A 96 -6.19 -3.28 -7.28
CA ASP A 96 -6.85 -3.93 -6.15
C ASP A 96 -6.76 -3.12 -4.84
N HIS A 97 -7.59 -2.08 -4.78
CA HIS A 97 -7.74 -1.20 -3.63
C HIS A 97 -9.12 -1.35 -2.96
N ASN A 98 -9.78 -2.51 -3.12
CA ASN A 98 -11.15 -2.73 -2.68
C ASN A 98 -11.32 -2.75 -1.15
N GLN A 99 -10.24 -2.92 -0.39
CA GLN A 99 -10.24 -2.93 1.08
C GLN A 99 -9.64 -1.66 1.70
N ASN A 100 -9.51 -0.58 0.93
CA ASN A 100 -9.02 0.70 1.42
C ASN A 100 -10.12 1.53 2.08
N LEU A 101 -9.72 2.54 2.84
CA LEU A 101 -10.63 3.56 3.42
C LEU A 101 -11.82 2.96 4.18
N PHE A 102 -11.64 1.77 4.76
CA PHE A 102 -12.61 1.10 5.66
C PHE A 102 -13.99 0.88 5.02
N PRO A 103 -14.12 0.13 3.92
CA PRO A 103 -15.37 -0.05 3.19
C PRO A 103 -16.46 -0.75 4.02
N SER A 104 -16.07 -1.51 5.05
CA SER A 104 -17.00 -2.22 5.95
C SER A 104 -17.53 -1.36 7.09
N VAL A 105 -17.02 -0.14 7.29
CA VAL A 105 -17.53 0.78 8.31
C VAL A 105 -18.80 1.44 7.76
N ASP A 106 -19.92 1.26 8.45
CA ASP A 106 -21.19 1.88 8.09
C ASP A 106 -21.22 3.39 8.39
N ASP A 107 -22.22 4.08 7.87
CA ASP A 107 -22.30 5.53 7.98
C ASP A 107 -22.56 6.01 9.42
N ASP A 108 -23.18 5.19 10.28
CA ASP A 108 -23.41 5.54 11.69
C ASP A 108 -22.09 5.56 12.49
N HIS A 109 -21.09 4.82 12.05
CA HIS A 109 -19.78 4.71 12.70
C HIS A 109 -18.66 5.47 11.96
N ILE A 110 -18.97 6.16 10.87
CA ILE A 110 -17.96 6.82 10.01
C ILE A 110 -17.15 7.89 10.76
N GLY A 111 -17.71 8.53 11.78
CA GLY A 111 -16.98 9.47 12.64
C GLY A 111 -15.85 8.84 13.47
N ASN A 112 -15.78 7.51 13.55
CA ASN A 112 -14.78 6.77 14.34
C ASN A 112 -13.60 6.24 13.50
N LEU A 113 -13.39 6.72 12.28
CA LEU A 113 -12.33 6.22 11.37
C LEU A 113 -10.94 6.21 11.99
N THR A 114 -10.60 7.20 12.81
CA THR A 114 -9.30 7.23 13.53
C THR A 114 -9.14 6.03 14.46
N TRP A 115 -10.22 5.56 15.09
CA TRP A 115 -10.19 4.36 15.94
C TRP A 115 -9.94 3.09 15.09
N TYR A 116 -10.60 2.95 13.92
CA TYR A 116 -10.34 1.84 13.00
C TYR A 116 -8.92 1.90 12.45
N ALA A 117 -8.45 3.08 12.05
CA ALA A 117 -7.10 3.30 11.56
C ALA A 117 -6.02 2.87 12.57
N SER A 118 -6.20 3.19 13.86
CA SER A 118 -5.25 2.82 14.91
C SER A 118 -5.15 1.31 15.19
N ARG A 119 -6.08 0.52 14.64
CA ARG A 119 -6.14 -0.95 14.79
C ARG A 119 -5.87 -1.67 13.48
N SER A 120 -5.58 -0.95 12.43
CA SER A 120 -5.26 -1.52 11.13
C SER A 120 -3.92 -2.25 11.18
N SER A 121 -3.90 -3.48 10.66
CA SER A 121 -2.69 -4.27 10.52
C SER A 121 -2.54 -4.69 9.06
N PRO A 122 -1.49 -4.23 8.36
CA PRO A 122 -1.31 -4.57 6.96
C PRO A 122 -0.86 -6.02 6.79
N ARG A 123 -1.26 -6.65 5.69
CA ARG A 123 -0.76 -7.97 5.26
C ARG A 123 0.64 -7.89 4.65
N PHE A 124 1.05 -6.68 4.25
CA PHE A 124 2.34 -6.40 3.63
C PHE A 124 3.09 -5.35 4.45
N GLY A 125 4.33 -5.67 4.81
CA GLY A 125 5.07 -4.83 5.75
C GLY A 125 4.63 -5.06 7.20
N THR A 126 5.09 -4.19 8.10
CA THR A 126 4.86 -4.32 9.54
C THR A 126 3.89 -3.29 10.09
N ASP A 127 4.03 -2.06 9.62
CA ASP A 127 3.18 -0.91 9.94
C ASP A 127 3.14 -0.02 8.69
N LEU A 128 1.96 0.52 8.40
CA LEU A 128 1.74 1.33 7.20
C LEU A 128 2.59 2.60 7.22
N ASN A 129 2.58 3.34 8.33
CA ASN A 129 3.28 4.62 8.44
C ASN A 129 4.79 4.44 8.44
N VAL A 130 5.28 3.44 9.18
CA VAL A 130 6.71 3.13 9.24
C VAL A 130 7.23 2.68 7.89
N THR A 131 6.50 1.79 7.21
CA THR A 131 6.86 1.34 5.86
C THR A 131 6.87 2.51 4.87
N ALA A 132 5.83 3.33 4.86
CA ALA A 132 5.75 4.50 3.98
C ALA A 132 6.88 5.48 4.25
N HIS A 133 7.11 5.83 5.52
CA HIS A 133 8.15 6.78 5.91
C HIS A 133 9.54 6.31 5.50
N ALA A 134 9.86 5.03 5.67
CA ALA A 134 11.16 4.44 5.26
C ALA A 134 11.38 4.47 3.73
N LEU A 135 10.29 4.53 2.96
CA LEU A 135 10.32 4.55 1.50
C LEU A 135 10.15 5.95 0.89
N LEU A 136 10.00 6.99 1.72
CA LEU A 136 9.88 8.37 1.24
C LEU A 136 11.16 8.82 0.52
N THR A 137 10.96 9.35 -0.68
CA THR A 137 11.95 10.19 -1.40
C THR A 137 11.53 11.65 -1.29
N ASP A 138 12.42 12.58 -1.65
CA ASP A 138 12.09 14.01 -1.67
C ASP A 138 10.94 14.31 -2.64
N SER A 139 10.89 13.61 -3.79
CA SER A 139 9.78 13.71 -4.74
C SER A 139 8.45 13.27 -4.11
N ILE A 140 8.39 12.08 -3.50
CA ILE A 140 7.17 11.57 -2.88
C ILE A 140 6.75 12.46 -1.71
N ARG A 141 7.70 12.95 -0.92
CA ARG A 141 7.46 13.91 0.16
C ARG A 141 6.85 15.21 -0.35
N SER A 142 7.35 15.73 -1.47
CA SER A 142 6.80 16.92 -2.11
C SER A 142 5.38 16.67 -2.62
N ASP A 143 5.12 15.51 -3.23
CA ASP A 143 3.80 15.14 -3.72
C ASP A 143 2.78 15.03 -2.58
N LEU A 144 3.15 14.41 -1.45
CA LEU A 144 2.29 14.33 -0.26
C LEU A 144 1.97 15.73 0.29
N LYS A 145 2.95 16.64 0.35
CA LYS A 145 2.71 18.03 0.77
C LYS A 145 1.75 18.76 -0.16
N ASN A 146 1.88 18.54 -1.47
CA ASN A 146 1.00 19.15 -2.46
C ASN A 146 -0.43 18.57 -2.42
N LEU A 147 -0.58 17.34 -1.91
CA LEU A 147 -1.87 16.69 -1.72
C LEU A 147 -2.59 17.17 -0.44
N HIS A 148 -1.92 17.88 0.46
CA HIS A 148 -2.53 18.41 1.68
C HIS A 148 -3.70 19.33 1.36
N GLY A 149 -4.83 19.16 2.03
CA GLY A 149 -6.09 19.81 1.71
C GLY A 149 -6.93 19.04 0.69
N PHE A 150 -6.57 17.79 0.39
CA PHE A 150 -7.35 16.93 -0.49
C PHE A 150 -8.78 16.73 0.04
N GLU A 151 -9.76 16.78 -0.85
CA GLU A 151 -11.16 16.51 -0.57
C GLU A 151 -11.72 15.50 -1.58
N PHE A 152 -12.45 14.50 -1.08
CA PHE A 152 -13.21 13.59 -1.94
C PHE A 152 -14.39 14.30 -2.56
N ALA A 153 -14.51 14.21 -3.89
CA ALA A 153 -15.66 14.72 -4.63
C ALA A 153 -16.75 13.65 -4.77
N GLN A 154 -17.99 14.10 -4.96
CA GLN A 154 -19.10 13.22 -5.31
C GLN A 154 -18.90 12.59 -6.69
N HIS A 155 -19.15 11.29 -6.79
CA HIS A 155 -19.17 10.64 -8.10
C HIS A 155 -20.37 11.15 -8.93
N PRO A 156 -20.21 11.40 -10.24
CA PRO A 156 -21.28 11.97 -11.08
C PRO A 156 -22.58 11.17 -11.07
N GLN A 157 -22.49 9.83 -11.02
CA GLN A 157 -23.66 8.93 -11.13
C GLN A 157 -24.04 8.25 -9.81
N LEU A 158 -23.16 8.22 -8.82
CA LEU A 158 -23.33 7.50 -7.57
C LEU A 158 -22.95 8.40 -6.41
N LYS A 159 -23.96 8.83 -5.67
CA LYS A 159 -23.73 9.71 -4.53
C LYS A 159 -23.44 8.89 -3.28
N ALA A 160 -22.31 9.21 -2.63
CA ALA A 160 -22.03 8.81 -1.27
C ALA A 160 -22.60 9.85 -0.29
N PRO A 161 -22.89 9.49 0.98
CA PRO A 161 -23.24 10.48 1.98
C PRO A 161 -22.15 11.55 2.13
N ASP A 162 -22.52 12.83 2.15
CA ASP A 162 -21.56 13.94 2.26
C ASP A 162 -20.71 13.82 3.53
N GLN A 163 -21.30 13.36 4.62
CA GLN A 163 -20.60 13.10 5.87
C GLN A 163 -19.49 12.06 5.71
N ARG A 164 -19.71 10.98 4.93
CA ARG A 164 -18.67 9.97 4.63
C ARG A 164 -17.51 10.59 3.89
N LEU A 165 -17.77 11.36 2.83
CA LEU A 165 -16.72 12.03 2.05
C LEU A 165 -15.92 13.01 2.92
N HIS A 166 -16.59 13.74 3.81
CA HIS A 166 -15.95 14.65 4.75
C HIS A 166 -14.97 13.91 5.68
N TYR A 167 -15.41 12.87 6.42
CA TYR A 167 -14.56 12.14 7.34
C TYR A 167 -13.43 11.38 6.62
N LEU A 168 -13.66 10.87 5.42
CA LEU A 168 -12.58 10.26 4.63
C LEU A 168 -11.54 11.30 4.20
N SER A 169 -11.96 12.51 3.83
CA SER A 169 -11.07 13.62 3.48
C SER A 169 -10.21 14.03 4.70
N GLU A 170 -10.82 14.18 5.86
CA GLU A 170 -10.10 14.46 7.10
C GLU A 170 -9.10 13.35 7.45
N LEU A 171 -9.50 12.07 7.29
CA LEU A 171 -8.64 10.92 7.55
C LEU A 171 -7.40 10.94 6.65
N VAL A 172 -7.57 11.18 5.34
CA VAL A 172 -6.46 11.24 4.38
C VAL A 172 -5.51 12.39 4.71
N ASN A 173 -6.03 13.58 5.01
CA ASN A 173 -5.20 14.73 5.39
C ASN A 173 -4.39 14.45 6.67
N LYS A 174 -5.01 13.89 7.69
CA LYS A 174 -4.32 13.47 8.91
C LYS A 174 -3.26 12.40 8.63
N GLN A 175 -3.53 11.50 7.69
CA GLN A 175 -2.58 10.45 7.32
C GLN A 175 -1.37 11.00 6.56
N ILE A 176 -1.53 12.04 5.75
CA ILE A 176 -0.41 12.77 5.15
C ILE A 176 0.54 13.26 6.25
N ASP A 177 0.00 13.91 7.29
CA ASP A 177 0.80 14.41 8.41
C ASP A 177 1.52 13.27 9.13
N ASN A 178 0.83 12.17 9.42
CA ASN A 178 1.41 10.98 10.07
C ASN A 178 2.56 10.37 9.26
N ILE A 179 2.42 10.27 7.92
CA ILE A 179 3.48 9.73 7.06
C ILE A 179 4.67 10.68 6.99
N LEU A 180 4.44 11.99 7.01
CA LEU A 180 5.50 13.00 6.95
C LEU A 180 6.22 13.20 8.28
N ASP A 181 5.60 12.81 9.42
CA ASP A 181 6.15 13.01 10.74
C ASP A 181 7.36 12.09 11.01
N ARG A 182 8.50 12.71 11.29
CA ARG A 182 9.75 12.00 11.62
C ARG A 182 9.73 11.35 13.01
N THR A 183 8.83 11.75 13.90
CA THR A 183 8.81 11.23 15.28
C THR A 183 8.31 9.79 15.31
N THR A 184 7.41 9.41 14.42
CA THR A 184 6.88 8.04 14.28
C THR A 184 7.98 7.00 14.08
N VAL A 185 8.94 7.30 13.19
CA VAL A 185 10.07 6.40 12.88
C VAL A 185 11.08 6.34 14.02
N ARG A 186 11.35 7.47 14.69
CA ARG A 186 12.26 7.52 15.83
C ARG A 186 11.75 6.66 16.97
N PHE A 187 10.46 6.72 17.29
CA PHE A 187 9.85 5.88 18.33
C PHE A 187 9.93 4.39 17.99
N ALA A 188 9.67 4.01 16.74
CA ALA A 188 9.76 2.62 16.28
C ALA A 188 11.21 2.10 16.33
N ALA A 189 12.21 2.92 15.98
CA ALA A 189 13.61 2.59 16.06
C ALA A 189 14.10 2.44 17.52
N GLU A 190 13.68 3.33 18.41
CA GLU A 190 14.02 3.31 19.83
C GLU A 190 13.35 2.14 20.59
N SER A 191 12.17 1.71 20.15
CA SER A 191 11.47 0.54 20.71
C SER A 191 12.05 -0.81 20.26
N GLY A 192 13.05 -0.82 19.37
CA GLY A 192 13.68 -2.03 18.84
C GLY A 192 12.82 -2.83 17.88
N ILE A 193 11.66 -2.30 17.48
CA ILE A 193 10.74 -2.95 16.53
C ILE A 193 11.33 -2.98 15.11
N PHE A 194 12.26 -2.07 14.81
CA PHE A 194 12.91 -1.96 13.50
C PHE A 194 14.42 -1.88 13.62
N ASN A 195 15.12 -2.60 12.75
CA ASN A 195 16.52 -2.35 12.41
C ASN A 195 16.59 -1.51 11.14
N PHE A 196 17.25 -0.36 11.25
CA PHE A 196 17.56 0.48 10.10
C PHE A 196 19.01 0.23 9.69
N ASP A 197 19.23 -0.41 8.54
CA ASP A 197 20.53 -0.40 7.90
C ASP A 197 20.68 0.89 7.09
N ARG A 198 21.72 1.68 7.44
CA ARG A 198 22.12 2.83 6.64
C ARG A 198 22.93 2.35 5.45
N HIS A 199 22.30 2.17 4.31
CA HIS A 199 23.01 2.18 3.05
C HIS A 199 23.16 3.61 2.54
N GLU A 200 24.25 3.91 1.85
CA GLU A 200 24.62 5.26 1.35
C GLU A 200 23.54 5.96 0.49
N LYS A 201 22.40 5.34 0.22
CA LYS A 201 21.29 5.85 -0.61
C LYS A 201 19.91 5.87 0.06
N GLY A 202 19.82 5.70 1.37
CA GLY A 202 18.55 5.77 2.08
C GLY A 202 18.47 4.86 3.30
N ILE A 203 17.50 5.13 4.18
CA ILE A 203 17.22 4.29 5.34
C ILE A 203 16.24 3.20 4.90
N VAL A 204 16.63 1.94 5.02
CA VAL A 204 15.75 0.80 4.80
C VAL A 204 15.53 0.12 6.14
N GLY A 205 14.27 0.07 6.58
CA GLY A 205 13.90 -0.55 7.84
C GLY A 205 13.21 -1.92 7.62
N TYR A 206 13.50 -2.90 8.46
CA TYR A 206 12.74 -4.13 8.55
C TYR A 206 12.50 -4.51 10.02
N CYS A 207 11.41 -5.19 10.30
CA CYS A 207 11.07 -5.63 11.66
C CYS A 207 11.75 -6.95 11.99
N LYS A 208 12.52 -6.99 13.07
CA LYS A 208 13.17 -8.21 13.57
C LYS A 208 12.24 -9.13 14.36
N ASN A 209 11.18 -8.60 14.94
CA ASN A 209 10.48 -9.29 16.02
C ASN A 209 9.26 -10.13 15.62
N HIS A 210 8.81 -10.06 14.37
CA HIS A 210 7.68 -10.88 13.92
C HIS A 210 8.05 -12.33 13.58
N GLU A 211 9.35 -12.62 13.42
CA GLU A 211 9.81 -13.99 13.14
C GLU A 211 9.91 -14.86 14.41
N ASP A 212 10.19 -14.26 15.57
CA ASP A 212 10.39 -15.02 16.83
C ASP A 212 9.10 -15.36 17.56
N THR A 213 8.00 -14.64 17.32
CA THR A 213 6.73 -14.87 18.04
C THR A 213 5.84 -15.95 17.44
N GLN A 214 6.02 -16.31 16.18
CA GLN A 214 5.22 -17.39 15.56
C GLN A 214 5.83 -18.80 15.74
N TYR A 215 7.08 -18.92 16.19
CA TYR A 215 7.74 -20.23 16.40
C TYR A 215 7.67 -20.78 17.83
N LYS A 216 7.20 -19.99 18.80
CA LYS A 216 7.08 -20.45 20.21
C LYS A 216 5.74 -21.06 20.59
N SER A 217 4.77 -21.13 19.69
CA SER A 217 3.44 -21.69 20.02
C SER A 217 3.20 -23.12 19.50
N THR A 218 4.21 -23.83 18.96
CA THR A 218 4.04 -25.19 18.44
C THR A 218 4.96 -26.25 19.01
N GLU A 219 5.70 -25.98 20.09
CA GLU A 219 6.44 -27.01 20.81
C GLU A 219 6.07 -27.06 22.31
N THR A 220 4.82 -27.32 22.60
CA THR A 220 4.40 -27.94 23.86
C THR A 220 3.09 -28.67 23.63
N GLU A 221 3.20 -29.88 23.10
CA GLU A 221 2.32 -31.01 23.38
C GLU A 221 2.78 -32.22 22.57
N LYS A 222 3.75 -32.97 23.14
CA LYS A 222 3.76 -34.41 23.39
C LYS A 222 5.12 -34.88 23.86
#